data_4c39da96bd5e5ea541b26a24d45e4b4b
#
_entry.id   4c39da96bd5e5ea541b26a24d45e4b4b
#
_cell.length_a   1.000
_cell.length_b   1.000
_cell.length_c   1.000
_cell.angle_alpha   90.00
_cell.angle_beta   90.00
_cell.angle_gamma   90.00
#
_symmetry.space_group_name_H-M   'P 1'
#
loop_
_entity.id
_entity.type
_entity.pdbx_description
1 polymer ?
#
loop_
_entity_poly.entity_id
_entity_poly.type
_entity_poly.pdbx_seq_one_letter_code
_entity_poly.pdbx_strand_id
1 'polypeptide(L)' 'MIRSQLHLIGQPVRSLQTMLRTISFAYPFLPRLTPDGIFGERTLEAVMLFQREFFP' A
#
# COMPACT_ATOMS: atom_id res chain seq x y z
N MET A 1 -7.72 -11.88 -20.05
CA MET A 1 -7.60 -11.39 -19.81
C MET A 1 -7.21 -10.65 -19.07
N ILE A 2 -6.77 -10.20 -18.83
CA ILE A 2 -6.38 -9.55 -18.06
C ILE A 2 -6.83 -8.48 -17.72
N ARG A 3 -7.00 -7.88 -17.09
CA ARG A 3 -7.64 -6.94 -16.66
C ARG A 3 -7.25 -6.51 -15.39
N SER A 4 -6.43 -7.09 -14.74
CA SER A 4 -5.98 -6.79 -13.40
C SER A 4 -5.31 -5.45 -13.31
N GLN A 5 -4.77 -4.97 -14.37
CA GLN A 5 -4.14 -3.66 -14.36
C GLN A 5 -5.13 -2.56 -14.05
N LEU A 6 -6.39 -2.86 -14.10
CA LEU A 6 -7.40 -1.86 -13.81
C LEU A 6 -7.44 -1.44 -12.37
N HIS A 7 -6.71 -2.13 -11.51
CA HIS A 7 -6.80 -1.90 -10.08
C HIS A 7 -5.60 -1.20 -9.49
N LEU A 8 -4.77 -0.59 -10.34
CA LEU A 8 -3.58 0.08 -9.88
C LEU A 8 -3.81 1.55 -9.57
N ILE A 9 -5.02 2.04 -9.74
CA ILE A 9 -5.37 3.41 -9.38
C ILE A 9 -6.78 3.41 -8.81
N GLY A 10 -7.11 4.49 -8.12
CA GLY A 10 -8.48 4.71 -7.69
C GLY A 10 -8.70 4.47 -6.22
N GLN A 11 -9.96 4.35 -5.87
CA GLN A 11 -10.39 4.28 -4.48
C GLN A 11 -9.88 3.04 -3.74
N PRO A 12 -9.85 1.86 -4.35
CA PRO A 12 -9.31 0.70 -3.63
C PRO A 12 -7.85 0.89 -3.24
N VAL A 13 -7.06 1.52 -4.11
CA VAL A 13 -5.66 1.79 -3.80
C VAL A 13 -5.56 2.83 -2.70
N ARG A 14 -6.38 3.87 -2.77
CA ARG A 14 -6.38 4.92 -1.74
C ARG A 14 -6.73 4.32 -0.38
N SER A 15 -7.70 3.42 -0.33
CA SER A 15 -8.08 2.79 0.93
C SER A 15 -6.93 1.97 1.51
N LEU A 16 -6.25 1.22 0.66
CA LEU A 16 -5.09 0.44 1.08
C LEU A 16 -3.99 1.36 1.61
N GLN A 17 -3.74 2.45 0.90
CA GLN A 17 -2.70 3.39 1.31
C GLN A 17 -3.02 4.03 2.65
N THR A 18 -4.29 4.37 2.86
CA THR A 18 -4.72 4.97 4.13
C THR A 18 -4.50 3.97 5.27
N MET A 19 -4.84 2.71 5.04
CA MET A 19 -4.65 1.69 6.05
C MET A 19 -3.16 1.52 6.38
N LEU A 20 -2.33 1.43 5.36
CA LEU A 20 -0.89 1.26 5.57
C LEU A 20 -0.28 2.47 6.25
N ARG A 21 -0.75 3.66 5.90
CA ARG A 21 -0.28 4.87 6.56
C ARG A 21 -0.62 4.84 8.05
N THR A 22 -1.84 4.45 8.38
CA THR A 22 -2.26 4.36 9.78
C THR A 22 -1.38 3.37 10.54
N ILE A 23 -1.11 2.22 9.94
CA ILE A 23 -0.28 1.20 10.56
C ILE A 23 1.14 1.71 10.76
N SER A 24 1.63 2.54 9.85
CA SER A 24 3.00 3.03 9.93
C SER A 24 3.25 3.89 11.16
N PHE A 25 2.22 4.44 11.78
CA PHE A 25 2.42 5.18 13.01
C PHE A 25 2.81 4.28 14.17
N ALA A 26 2.34 3.04 14.14
CA ALA A 26 2.70 2.06 15.18
C ALA A 26 3.92 1.23 14.78
N TYR A 27 4.20 1.14 13.49
CA TYR A 27 5.29 0.30 12.99
C TYR A 27 6.18 1.14 12.08
N PRO A 28 7.16 1.84 12.64
CA PRO A 28 7.96 2.82 11.87
C PRO A 28 8.75 2.25 10.72
N PHE A 29 8.90 0.92 10.64
CA PHE A 29 9.61 0.34 9.49
C PHE A 29 8.81 0.49 8.20
N LEU A 30 7.51 0.78 8.31
CA LEU A 30 6.68 1.01 7.13
C LEU A 30 6.80 2.47 6.69
N PRO A 31 6.92 2.70 5.37
CA PRO A 31 6.97 4.07 4.88
C PRO A 31 5.64 4.77 5.10
N ARG A 32 5.70 6.06 5.39
CA ARG A 32 4.51 6.87 5.56
C ARG A 32 3.97 7.26 4.19
N LEU A 33 2.93 6.57 3.76
CA LEU A 33 2.38 6.79 2.42
C LEU A 33 1.49 8.02 2.36
N THR A 34 1.39 8.60 1.15
CA THR A 34 0.40 9.61 0.85
C THR A 34 -0.73 8.92 0.09
N PRO A 35 -1.96 8.94 0.62
CA PRO A 35 -3.06 8.22 -0.03
C PRO A 35 -3.54 8.99 -1.26
N ASP A 36 -2.85 8.80 -2.37
CA ASP A 36 -3.16 9.50 -3.62
C ASP A 36 -3.91 8.63 -4.62
N GLY A 37 -4.15 7.36 -4.28
CA GLY A 37 -4.88 6.46 -5.15
C GLY A 37 -4.04 5.90 -6.30
N ILE A 38 -2.73 6.12 -6.27
CA ILE A 38 -1.84 5.63 -7.32
C ILE A 38 -0.92 4.59 -6.72
N PHE A 39 -0.93 3.39 -7.30
CA PHE A 39 -0.09 2.31 -6.83
C PHE A 39 1.30 2.43 -7.46
N GLY A 40 2.15 3.22 -6.83
CA GLY A 40 3.51 3.42 -7.30
C GLY A 40 4.50 2.64 -6.46
N GLU A 41 5.78 2.99 -6.61
CA GLU A 41 6.86 2.25 -5.95
C GLU A 41 6.78 2.31 -4.43
N ARG A 42 6.40 3.45 -3.87
CA ARG A 42 6.31 3.57 -2.42
C ARG A 42 5.20 2.67 -1.87
N THR A 43 4.07 2.63 -2.56
CA THR A 43 2.98 1.77 -2.14
C THR A 43 3.38 0.30 -2.23
N LEU A 44 4.05 -0.07 -3.31
CA LEU A 44 4.52 -1.43 -3.48
C LEU A 44 5.48 -1.80 -2.35
N GLU A 45 6.42 -0.92 -2.04
CA GLU A 45 7.37 -1.18 -0.97
C GLU A 45 6.65 -1.41 0.36
N ALA A 46 5.66 -0.56 0.65
CA ALA A 46 4.92 -0.70 1.90
C ALA A 46 4.18 -2.02 1.97
N VAL A 47 3.56 -2.43 0.86
CA VAL A 47 2.85 -3.69 0.82
C VAL A 47 3.80 -4.87 1.04
N MET A 48 4.96 -4.82 0.39
CA MET A 48 5.93 -5.90 0.51
C MET A 48 6.47 -6.00 1.94
N LEU A 49 6.76 -4.87 2.56
CA LEU A 49 7.26 -4.86 3.92
C LEU A 49 6.19 -5.35 4.88
N PHE A 50 4.95 -4.93 4.67
CA PHE A 50 3.84 -5.37 5.51
C PHE A 50 3.68 -6.88 5.44
N GLN A 51 3.68 -7.42 4.22
CA GLN A 51 3.50 -8.86 4.05
C GLN A 51 4.65 -9.65 4.66
N ARG A 52 5.87 -9.16 4.49
CA ARG A 52 7.03 -9.86 5.01
C ARG A 52 7.01 -9.93 6.54
N GLU A 53 6.55 -8.86 7.18
CA GLU A 53 6.54 -8.83 8.64
C GLU A 53 5.36 -9.55 9.24
N PHE A 54 4.21 -9.45 8.61
CA PHE A 54 2.99 -9.99 9.21
C PHE A 54 2.52 -11.30 8.59
N PHE A 55 3.01 -11.63 7.41
CA PHE A 55 2.64 -12.86 6.71
C PHE A 55 3.88 -13.51 6.11
N PRO A 56 4.83 -13.91 6.95
CA PRO A 56 6.11 -14.45 6.46
C PRO A 56 6.00 -15.81 5.80
#